data_3fc023a18b73fbab921930119173d110
#
_entry.id   3fc023a18b73fbab921930119173d110
#
_cell.length_a   1.000
_cell.length_b   1.000
_cell.length_c   1.000
_cell.angle_alpha   90.00
_cell.angle_beta   90.00
_cell.angle_gamma   90.00
#
_symmetry.space_group_name_H-M   'P 1'
#
loop_
_entity.id
_entity.type
_entity.pdbx_description
1 polymer ?
#
loop_
_entity_poly.entity_id
_entity_poly.type
_entity_poly.pdbx_seq_one_letter_code
_entity_poly.pdbx_strand_id
1 'polypeptide(L)'
;MLSYQLAVLNAYGMDVDATVARFGGNESLMMRFLTGFPNDKNMQTLRVAMELGDREALKTAAHTLKGLTGNLGLTPLFEASTELMNTLRQTEDDISELYNKVNAEYERTLTMLSTLAETK
;
A
#
# COMPACT_ATOMS: atom_id res chain seq x y z
N MET A 1 1.56 18.92 10.38
CA MET A 1 0.69 17.73 10.56
C MET A 1 -0.04 17.89 11.88
N LEU A 2 -1.35 17.63 11.88
CA LEU A 2 -2.14 17.71 13.10
C LEU A 2 -1.86 16.51 14.00
N SER A 3 -2.04 16.69 15.32
CA SER A 3 -1.75 15.62 16.27
C SER A 3 -2.57 14.35 16.01
N TYR A 4 -3.83 14.47 15.65
CA TYR A 4 -4.63 13.29 15.36
C TYR A 4 -4.17 12.57 14.09
N GLN A 5 -3.67 13.32 13.12
CA GLN A 5 -3.12 12.72 11.90
C GLN A 5 -1.88 11.90 12.21
N LEU A 6 -0.99 12.43 13.04
CA LEU A 6 0.19 11.70 13.47
C LEU A 6 -0.20 10.42 14.22
N ALA A 7 -1.20 10.51 15.12
CA ALA A 7 -1.68 9.35 15.87
C ALA A 7 -2.26 8.28 14.93
N VAL A 8 -3.03 8.69 13.92
CA VAL A 8 -3.61 7.77 12.93
C VAL A 8 -2.51 7.04 12.17
N LEU A 9 -1.51 7.78 11.68
CA LEU A 9 -0.40 7.20 10.91
C LEU A 9 0.43 6.24 11.77
N ASN A 10 0.73 6.61 12.99
CA ASN A 10 1.48 5.74 13.91
C ASN A 10 0.71 4.47 14.24
N ALA A 11 -0.58 4.57 14.51
CA ALA A 11 -1.44 3.42 14.83
C ALA A 11 -1.57 2.48 13.63
N TYR A 12 -1.54 3.02 12.42
CA TYR A 12 -1.56 2.22 11.20
C TYR A 12 -0.26 1.39 11.04
N GLY A 13 0.86 1.90 11.50
CA GLY A 13 2.16 1.24 11.38
C GLY A 13 3.15 1.95 10.48
N MET A 14 2.93 3.24 10.20
CA MET A 14 3.87 4.03 9.42
C MET A 14 5.02 4.53 10.28
N ASP A 15 6.25 4.46 9.76
CA ASP A 15 7.36 5.22 10.27
C ASP A 15 7.26 6.63 9.68
N VAL A 16 6.63 7.53 10.44
CA VAL A 16 6.30 8.86 9.95
C VAL A 16 7.54 9.67 9.63
N ASP A 17 8.55 9.63 10.53
CA ASP A 17 9.78 10.40 10.32
C ASP A 17 10.50 9.97 9.04
N ALA A 18 10.62 8.67 8.82
CA ALA A 18 11.26 8.14 7.61
C ALA A 18 10.46 8.50 6.36
N THR A 19 9.13 8.47 6.43
CA THR A 19 8.28 8.80 5.29
C THR A 19 8.39 10.28 4.95
N VAL A 20 8.30 11.15 5.94
CA VAL A 20 8.47 12.62 5.74
C VAL A 20 9.83 12.91 5.13
N ALA A 21 10.88 12.23 5.59
CA ALA A 21 12.24 12.42 5.06
C ALA A 21 12.32 12.07 3.57
N ARG A 22 11.60 11.03 3.13
CA ARG A 22 11.54 10.68 1.71
C ARG A 22 10.90 11.77 0.85
N PHE A 23 10.06 12.61 1.44
CA PHE A 23 9.47 13.77 0.78
C PHE A 23 10.25 15.06 1.05
N GLY A 24 11.53 14.93 1.42
CA GLY A 24 12.39 16.08 1.68
C GLY A 24 11.95 16.93 2.86
N GLY A 25 11.24 16.35 3.81
CA GLY A 25 10.70 17.05 4.97
C GLY A 25 9.38 17.77 4.69
N ASN A 26 8.81 17.60 3.49
CA ASN A 26 7.59 18.28 3.08
C ASN A 26 6.35 17.47 3.46
N GLU A 27 5.78 17.75 4.63
CA GLU A 27 4.60 17.05 5.14
C GLU A 27 3.36 17.26 4.24
N SER A 28 3.19 18.45 3.71
CA SER A 28 2.06 18.74 2.81
C SER A 28 2.10 17.89 1.55
N LEU A 29 3.29 17.73 0.99
CA LEU A 29 3.48 16.90 -0.19
C LEU A 29 3.19 15.43 0.12
N MET A 30 3.71 14.93 1.25
CA MET A 30 3.43 13.58 1.71
C MET A 30 1.93 13.36 1.85
N MET A 31 1.22 14.27 2.52
CA MET A 31 -0.23 14.15 2.72
C MET A 31 -0.99 14.14 1.41
N ARG A 32 -0.55 14.94 0.43
CA ARG A 32 -1.17 14.95 -0.89
C ARG A 32 -1.07 13.59 -1.58
N PHE A 33 0.12 12.99 -1.55
CA PHE A 33 0.31 11.68 -2.15
C PHE A 33 -0.45 10.57 -1.40
N LEU A 34 -0.47 10.64 -0.07
CA LEU A 34 -1.24 9.69 0.74
C LEU A 34 -2.73 9.75 0.42
N THR A 35 -3.31 10.96 0.42
CA THR A 35 -4.74 11.12 0.17
C THR A 35 -5.12 10.83 -1.28
N GLY A 36 -4.15 10.88 -2.19
CA GLY A 36 -4.35 10.50 -3.59
C GLY A 36 -4.27 8.98 -3.85
N PHE A 37 -3.74 8.21 -2.90
CA PHE A 37 -3.54 6.78 -3.10
C PHE A 37 -4.82 6.01 -3.46
N PRO A 38 -6.01 6.31 -2.91
CA PRO A 38 -7.23 5.60 -3.30
C PRO A 38 -7.57 5.68 -4.78
N ASN A 39 -7.04 6.69 -5.49
CA ASN A 39 -7.26 6.84 -6.93
C ASN A 39 -6.26 6.06 -7.77
N ASP A 40 -5.26 5.43 -7.14
CA ASP A 40 -4.27 4.62 -7.84
C ASP A 40 -4.91 3.33 -8.34
N LYS A 41 -4.56 2.92 -9.55
CA LYS A 41 -5.19 1.78 -10.22
C LYS A 41 -4.43 0.47 -10.11
N ASN A 42 -3.30 0.45 -9.43
CA ASN A 42 -2.48 -0.76 -9.36
C ASN A 42 -3.19 -1.91 -8.66
N MET A 43 -3.98 -1.62 -7.62
CA MET A 43 -4.74 -2.67 -6.93
C MET A 43 -5.81 -3.26 -7.84
N GLN A 44 -6.47 -2.44 -8.64
CA GLN A 44 -7.45 -2.92 -9.62
C GLN A 44 -6.78 -3.81 -10.66
N THR A 45 -5.61 -3.41 -11.14
CA THR A 45 -4.83 -4.20 -12.10
C THR A 45 -4.45 -5.56 -11.49
N LEU A 46 -4.04 -5.57 -10.24
CA LEU A 46 -3.73 -6.81 -9.51
C LEU A 46 -4.96 -7.74 -9.44
N ARG A 47 -6.12 -7.17 -9.11
CA ARG A 47 -7.36 -7.93 -8.98
C ARG A 47 -7.81 -8.53 -10.32
N VAL A 48 -7.71 -7.78 -11.40
CA VAL A 48 -8.03 -8.27 -12.74
C VAL A 48 -7.09 -9.40 -13.15
N ALA A 49 -5.79 -9.24 -12.88
CA ALA A 49 -4.79 -10.27 -13.19
C ALA A 49 -5.10 -11.57 -12.43
N MET A 50 -5.54 -11.46 -11.18
CA MET A 50 -5.93 -12.64 -10.38
C MET A 50 -7.15 -13.34 -10.96
N GLU A 51 -8.16 -12.58 -11.36
CA GLU A 51 -9.37 -13.13 -11.99
C GLU A 51 -9.06 -13.87 -13.28
N LEU A 52 -8.12 -13.34 -14.07
CA LEU A 52 -7.73 -13.94 -15.35
C LEU A 52 -6.72 -15.08 -15.20
N GLY A 53 -6.18 -15.28 -13.99
CA GLY A 53 -5.12 -16.26 -13.77
C GLY A 53 -3.83 -15.90 -14.48
N ASP A 54 -3.60 -14.62 -14.75
CA ASP A 54 -2.42 -14.11 -15.44
C ASP A 54 -1.29 -13.85 -14.46
N ARG A 55 -0.45 -14.86 -14.28
CA ARG A 55 0.60 -14.81 -13.26
C ARG A 55 1.68 -13.77 -13.56
N GLU A 56 1.98 -13.53 -14.84
CA GLU A 56 2.95 -12.49 -15.21
C GLU A 56 2.42 -11.10 -14.91
N ALA A 57 1.14 -10.86 -15.19
CA ALA A 57 0.49 -9.59 -14.85
C ALA A 57 0.43 -9.38 -13.33
N LEU A 58 0.19 -10.48 -12.57
CA LEU A 58 0.24 -10.43 -11.11
C LEU A 58 1.61 -9.99 -10.60
N LYS A 59 2.70 -10.56 -11.17
CA LYS A 59 4.06 -10.19 -10.78
C LYS A 59 4.31 -8.71 -11.01
N THR A 60 3.93 -8.19 -12.16
CA THR A 60 4.13 -6.78 -12.52
C THR A 60 3.35 -5.87 -11.60
N ALA A 61 2.06 -6.18 -11.37
CA ALA A 61 1.22 -5.37 -10.51
C ALA A 61 1.70 -5.38 -9.04
N ALA A 62 2.09 -6.55 -8.54
CA ALA A 62 2.61 -6.68 -7.18
C ALA A 62 3.91 -5.90 -7.00
N HIS A 63 4.80 -5.93 -8.01
CA HIS A 63 6.05 -5.18 -7.99
C HIS A 63 5.78 -3.67 -7.93
N THR A 64 4.86 -3.18 -8.76
CA THR A 64 4.50 -1.77 -8.79
C THR A 64 3.87 -1.34 -7.46
N LEU A 65 2.96 -2.15 -6.93
CA LEU A 65 2.30 -1.87 -5.66
C LEU A 65 3.31 -1.83 -4.51
N LYS A 66 4.27 -2.77 -4.49
CA LYS A 66 5.36 -2.77 -3.51
C LYS A 66 6.13 -1.45 -3.54
N GLY A 67 6.55 -1.01 -4.73
CA GLY A 67 7.33 0.23 -4.87
C GLY A 67 6.54 1.44 -4.40
N LEU A 68 5.30 1.55 -4.81
CA LEU A 68 4.42 2.66 -4.45
C LEU A 68 4.17 2.72 -2.93
N THR A 69 3.80 1.59 -2.34
CA THR A 69 3.49 1.53 -0.91
C THR A 69 4.72 1.76 -0.04
N GLY A 70 5.89 1.30 -0.50
CA GLY A 70 7.15 1.56 0.19
C GLY A 70 7.48 3.04 0.22
N ASN A 71 7.33 3.73 -0.89
CA ASN A 71 7.57 5.17 -0.98
C ASN A 71 6.61 5.98 -0.11
N LEU A 72 5.36 5.54 -0.01
CA LEU A 72 4.34 6.22 0.77
C LEU A 72 4.33 5.84 2.25
N GLY A 73 5.20 4.94 2.68
CA GLY A 73 5.25 4.50 4.07
C GLY A 73 4.06 3.66 4.50
N LEU A 74 3.34 3.07 3.55
CA LEU A 74 2.18 2.21 3.82
C LEU A 74 2.67 0.81 4.18
N THR A 75 3.40 0.71 5.30
CA THR A 75 4.21 -0.44 5.68
C THR A 75 3.45 -1.77 5.71
N PRO A 76 2.25 -1.88 6.32
CA PRO A 76 1.55 -3.17 6.31
C PRO A 76 1.20 -3.65 4.90
N LEU A 77 0.77 -2.75 4.02
CA LEU A 77 0.45 -3.09 2.64
C LEU A 77 1.73 -3.37 1.84
N PHE A 78 2.80 -2.63 2.11
CA PHE A 78 4.11 -2.86 1.51
C PHE A 78 4.61 -4.27 1.83
N GLU A 79 4.53 -4.69 3.09
CA GLU A 79 4.99 -6.02 3.51
C GLU A 79 4.17 -7.13 2.86
N ALA A 80 2.86 -6.97 2.82
CA ALA A 80 1.98 -7.94 2.17
C ALA A 80 2.25 -8.04 0.67
N SER A 81 2.45 -6.91 0.01
CA SER A 81 2.77 -6.85 -1.42
C SER A 81 4.13 -7.48 -1.73
N THR A 82 5.10 -7.25 -0.85
CA THR A 82 6.44 -7.82 -0.99
C THR A 82 6.41 -9.34 -0.89
N GLU A 83 5.68 -9.87 0.07
CA GLU A 83 5.54 -11.32 0.26
C GLU A 83 4.87 -11.97 -0.95
N LEU A 84 3.80 -11.36 -1.46
CA LEU A 84 3.13 -11.84 -2.66
C LEU A 84 4.08 -11.83 -3.86
N MET A 85 4.78 -10.72 -4.07
CA MET A 85 5.72 -10.58 -5.18
C MET A 85 6.84 -11.61 -5.12
N ASN A 86 7.44 -11.80 -3.94
CA ASN A 86 8.53 -12.76 -3.78
C ASN A 86 8.07 -14.19 -4.06
N THR A 87 6.89 -14.56 -3.59
CA THR A 87 6.33 -15.90 -3.84
C THR A 87 6.04 -16.10 -5.32
N LEU A 88 5.47 -15.10 -5.98
CA LEU A 88 5.21 -15.17 -7.42
C LEU A 88 6.49 -15.35 -8.24
N ARG A 89 7.60 -14.77 -7.79
CA ARG A 89 8.89 -14.86 -8.49
C ARG A 89 9.61 -16.18 -8.23
N GLN A 90 9.45 -16.76 -7.06
CA GLN A 90 10.28 -17.89 -6.61
C GLN A 90 9.61 -19.24 -6.78
N THR A 91 8.29 -19.30 -6.84
CA THR A 91 7.54 -20.55 -6.89
C THR A 91 6.37 -20.46 -7.85
N GLU A 92 5.81 -21.63 -8.17
CA GLU A 92 4.53 -21.74 -8.89
C GLU A 92 3.40 -22.11 -7.93
N ASP A 93 3.61 -21.97 -6.64
CA ASP A 93 2.64 -22.35 -5.61
C ASP A 93 1.39 -21.47 -5.65
N ASP A 94 0.34 -21.95 -5.00
CA ASP A 94 -0.91 -21.22 -4.82
C ASP A 94 -0.64 -19.95 -3.98
N ILE A 95 -1.07 -18.81 -4.49
CA ILE A 95 -0.86 -17.51 -3.85
C ILE A 95 -2.15 -16.93 -3.28
N SER A 96 -3.23 -17.71 -3.19
CA SER A 96 -4.55 -17.22 -2.79
C SER A 96 -4.54 -16.56 -1.42
N GLU A 97 -3.87 -17.16 -0.43
CA GLU A 97 -3.80 -16.58 0.91
C GLU A 97 -3.03 -15.27 0.93
N LEU A 98 -1.92 -15.21 0.18
CA LEU A 98 -1.12 -13.99 0.10
C LEU A 98 -1.87 -12.88 -0.62
N TYR A 99 -2.60 -13.23 -1.67
CA TYR A 99 -3.46 -12.30 -2.38
C TYR A 99 -4.55 -11.76 -1.46
N ASN A 100 -5.19 -12.64 -0.68
CA ASN A 100 -6.23 -12.23 0.27
C ASN A 100 -5.66 -11.29 1.34
N LYS A 101 -4.43 -11.54 1.78
CA LYS A 101 -3.75 -10.67 2.75
C LYS A 101 -3.51 -9.27 2.17
N VAL A 102 -3.07 -9.19 0.90
CA VAL A 102 -2.90 -7.90 0.24
C VAL A 102 -4.23 -7.15 0.18
N ASN A 103 -5.32 -7.84 -0.16
CA ASN A 103 -6.65 -7.22 -0.18
C ASN A 103 -7.06 -6.70 1.19
N ALA A 104 -6.84 -7.49 2.24
CA ALA A 104 -7.20 -7.09 3.60
C ALA A 104 -6.40 -5.87 4.04
N GLU A 105 -5.11 -5.83 3.75
CA GLU A 105 -4.26 -4.68 4.10
C GLU A 105 -4.60 -3.47 3.25
N TYR A 106 -4.99 -3.67 2.00
CA TYR A 106 -5.45 -2.57 1.16
C TYR A 106 -6.71 -1.91 1.73
N GLU A 107 -7.71 -2.71 2.14
CA GLU A 107 -8.94 -2.17 2.73
C GLU A 107 -8.64 -1.45 4.06
N ARG A 108 -7.75 -2.00 4.87
CA ARG A 108 -7.30 -1.36 6.11
C ARG A 108 -6.62 -0.02 5.82
N THR A 109 -5.82 0.03 4.75
CA THR A 109 -5.15 1.26 4.31
C THR A 109 -6.18 2.30 3.88
N LEU A 110 -7.19 1.92 3.10
CA LEU A 110 -8.25 2.84 2.67
C LEU A 110 -9.01 3.41 3.88
N THR A 111 -9.29 2.58 4.87
CA THR A 111 -9.97 3.02 6.10
C THR A 111 -9.10 4.05 6.83
N MET A 112 -7.81 3.77 6.96
CA MET A 112 -6.87 4.71 7.59
C MET A 112 -6.84 6.04 6.84
N LEU A 113 -6.73 6.00 5.51
CA LEU A 113 -6.67 7.21 4.70
C LEU A 113 -7.96 8.02 4.78
N SER A 114 -9.11 7.35 4.86
CA SER A 114 -10.40 8.01 5.06
C SER A 114 -10.44 8.76 6.39
N THR A 115 -9.97 8.13 7.45
CA THR A 115 -9.87 8.76 8.77
C THR A 115 -8.92 9.95 8.75
N LEU A 116 -7.79 9.78 8.07
CA LEU A 116 -6.76 10.82 7.94
C LEU A 116 -7.31 12.07 7.24
N ALA A 117 -8.18 11.87 6.25
CA ALA A 117 -8.75 12.95 5.46
C ALA A 117 -9.88 13.71 6.17
N GLU A 118 -10.39 13.18 7.29
CA GLU A 118 -11.43 13.86 8.04
C GLU A 118 -10.88 15.16 8.63
N THR A 119 -11.64 16.23 8.44
CA THR A 119 -11.31 17.53 9.04
C THR A 119 -12.25 17.81 10.19
N LYS A 120 -11.68 18.22 11.32
CA LYS A 120 -12.43 18.60 12.51
C LYS A 120 -12.25 20.07 12.78
#